data_ea2957544bda87439122f8b74e502641
#
_entry.id   ea2957544bda87439122f8b74e502641
#
_cell.length_a   1.000
_cell.length_b   1.000
_cell.length_c   1.000
_cell.angle_alpha   90.00
_cell.angle_beta   90.00
_cell.angle_gamma   90.00
#
_symmetry.space_group_name_H-M   'P 1'
#
loop_
_entity.id
_entity.type
_entity.pdbx_description
1 polymer ?
#
loop_
_entity_poly.entity_id
_entity_poly.type
_entity_poly.pdbx_seq_one_letter_code
_entity_poly.pdbx_strand_id
1 'polypeptide(L)'
;YPAVEALIKNGVVNTELQNKNTANVIYNLLKAVKVCDPAIGSGAFPMGVLNVLYHARMQLYGFLKSPEDFSHAKVKRDIIQNNIFGVDIEQGAVDIARLRFWLALVVDETIPQPLPNLDYKIMCGNSLTYRYPMDIQIDDVLVEYNQNVSENQQLSLELYKSMVYKYTNTSDHTRKAEFKAIIEKVKQTFKYKLTDRELLKIKRLKKQLADYDSPMLFELSKAEKQKVKVLKKQLNTILKKQTDIENSKIYENAFEWRFEFP
;
A
#
# COMPACT_ATOMS: atom_id res chain seq x y z
N TYR A 1 -10.95 -12.26 -24.99
CA TYR A 1 -12.09 -13.16 -24.80
C TYR A 1 -13.38 -12.39 -25.08
N PRO A 2 -13.93 -12.44 -26.32
CA PRO A 2 -15.09 -11.63 -26.73
C PRO A 2 -16.32 -11.86 -25.85
N ALA A 3 -16.54 -13.09 -25.39
CA ALA A 3 -17.65 -13.44 -24.53
C ALA A 3 -17.62 -12.73 -23.16
N VAL A 4 -16.45 -12.64 -22.54
CA VAL A 4 -16.27 -11.93 -21.25
C VAL A 4 -16.39 -10.43 -21.47
N GLU A 5 -15.91 -9.90 -22.58
CA GLU A 5 -16.06 -8.49 -22.94
C GLU A 5 -17.53 -8.10 -23.13
N ALA A 6 -18.32 -8.94 -23.82
CA ALA A 6 -19.76 -8.73 -24.01
C ALA A 6 -20.51 -8.78 -22.67
N LEU A 7 -20.13 -9.69 -21.77
CA LEU A 7 -20.69 -9.76 -20.42
C LEU A 7 -20.38 -8.49 -19.61
N ILE A 8 -19.13 -8.02 -19.63
CA ILE A 8 -18.70 -6.86 -18.86
C ILE A 8 -19.27 -5.56 -19.41
N LYS A 9 -19.24 -5.36 -20.73
CA LYS A 9 -19.71 -4.12 -21.38
C LYS A 9 -21.21 -4.02 -21.50
N ASN A 10 -21.87 -5.12 -21.83
CA ASN A 10 -23.28 -5.12 -22.23
C ASN A 10 -24.17 -5.97 -21.33
N GLY A 11 -23.62 -6.70 -20.35
CA GLY A 11 -24.36 -7.63 -19.51
C GLY A 11 -24.88 -8.84 -20.27
N VAL A 12 -24.36 -9.16 -21.47
CA VAL A 12 -24.85 -10.22 -22.32
C VAL A 12 -24.10 -11.52 -22.09
N VAL A 13 -24.83 -12.56 -21.71
CA VAL A 13 -24.30 -13.92 -21.60
C VAL A 13 -24.50 -14.62 -22.95
N ASN A 14 -23.43 -14.73 -23.72
CA ASN A 14 -23.44 -15.40 -25.00
C ASN A 14 -23.42 -16.96 -24.86
N THR A 15 -23.52 -17.67 -25.97
CA THR A 15 -23.59 -19.16 -26.00
C THR A 15 -22.37 -19.83 -25.34
N GLU A 16 -21.18 -19.22 -25.41
CA GLU A 16 -19.97 -19.76 -24.76
C GLU A 16 -20.06 -19.72 -23.22
N LEU A 17 -20.69 -18.68 -22.68
CA LEU A 17 -20.89 -18.50 -21.23
C LEU A 17 -22.11 -19.22 -20.69
N GLN A 18 -22.98 -19.75 -21.56
CA GLN A 18 -24.13 -20.57 -21.16
C GLN A 18 -23.72 -21.98 -20.71
N ASN A 19 -22.50 -22.42 -20.99
CA ASN A 19 -21.94 -23.62 -20.37
C ASN A 19 -21.71 -23.42 -18.88
N LYS A 20 -22.35 -24.24 -18.04
CA LYS A 20 -22.27 -24.12 -16.57
C LYS A 20 -20.81 -24.13 -16.03
N ASN A 21 -19.94 -24.97 -16.62
CA ASN A 21 -18.55 -25.03 -16.20
C ASN A 21 -17.82 -23.73 -16.51
N THR A 22 -17.97 -23.22 -17.74
CA THR A 22 -17.37 -21.93 -18.14
C THR A 22 -17.93 -20.79 -17.32
N ALA A 23 -19.24 -20.71 -17.13
CA ALA A 23 -19.88 -19.70 -16.29
C ALA A 23 -19.36 -19.72 -14.86
N ASN A 24 -19.19 -20.91 -14.29
CA ASN A 24 -18.64 -21.06 -12.92
C ASN A 24 -17.17 -20.60 -12.81
N VAL A 25 -16.33 -20.94 -13.78
CA VAL A 25 -14.94 -20.47 -13.84
C VAL A 25 -14.90 -18.95 -13.91
N ILE A 26 -15.66 -18.32 -14.83
CA ILE A 26 -15.69 -16.86 -14.97
C ILE A 26 -16.25 -16.19 -13.70
N TYR A 27 -17.31 -16.75 -13.11
CA TYR A 27 -17.88 -16.25 -11.87
C TYR A 27 -16.82 -16.22 -10.73
N ASN A 28 -16.02 -17.28 -10.60
CA ASN A 28 -14.95 -17.37 -9.61
C ASN A 28 -13.80 -16.40 -9.93
N LEU A 29 -13.46 -16.21 -11.20
CA LEU A 29 -12.47 -15.20 -11.60
C LEU A 29 -12.95 -13.78 -11.26
N LEU A 30 -14.23 -13.46 -11.51
CA LEU A 30 -14.82 -12.16 -11.11
C LEU A 30 -14.83 -11.96 -9.58
N LYS A 31 -14.92 -13.04 -8.81
CA LYS A 31 -14.75 -12.96 -7.34
C LYS A 31 -13.30 -12.71 -6.91
N ALA A 32 -12.35 -13.25 -7.66
CA ALA A 32 -10.94 -13.18 -7.31
C ALA A 32 -10.23 -11.93 -7.81
N VAL A 33 -10.77 -11.25 -8.85
CA VAL A 33 -10.12 -10.06 -9.43
C VAL A 33 -9.94 -8.96 -8.38
N LYS A 34 -8.77 -8.31 -8.42
CA LYS A 34 -8.44 -7.15 -7.58
C LYS A 34 -8.27 -5.92 -8.46
N VAL A 35 -8.96 -4.85 -8.12
CA VAL A 35 -8.89 -3.57 -8.81
C VAL A 35 -8.45 -2.52 -7.80
N CYS A 36 -7.34 -1.85 -8.08
CA CYS A 36 -6.82 -0.79 -7.25
C CYS A 36 -6.77 0.51 -8.05
N ASP A 37 -7.37 1.57 -7.49
CA ASP A 37 -7.28 2.93 -8.03
C ASP A 37 -6.28 3.73 -7.18
N PRO A 38 -5.10 4.07 -7.73
CA PRO A 38 -4.07 4.79 -6.98
C PRO A 38 -4.35 6.28 -6.79
N ALA A 39 -5.43 6.81 -7.37
CA ALA A 39 -5.90 8.19 -7.25
C ALA A 39 -7.43 8.22 -7.22
N ILE A 40 -8.00 7.53 -6.24
CA ILE A 40 -9.43 7.19 -6.18
C ILE A 40 -10.35 8.40 -6.17
N GLY A 41 -9.88 9.58 -5.73
CA GLY A 41 -10.70 10.75 -5.55
C GLY A 41 -11.92 10.45 -4.67
N SER A 42 -13.07 10.95 -5.07
CA SER A 42 -14.35 10.67 -4.39
C SER A 42 -14.96 9.29 -4.71
N GLY A 43 -14.22 8.38 -5.38
CA GLY A 43 -14.63 7.01 -5.64
C GLY A 43 -15.52 6.80 -6.87
N ALA A 44 -15.52 7.71 -7.85
CA ALA A 44 -16.39 7.59 -9.04
C ALA A 44 -16.04 6.37 -9.89
N PHE A 45 -14.76 6.17 -10.22
CA PHE A 45 -14.30 5.01 -11.01
C PHE A 45 -14.55 3.68 -10.28
N PRO A 46 -14.16 3.49 -9.02
CA PRO A 46 -14.43 2.26 -8.29
C PRO A 46 -15.92 1.96 -8.10
N MET A 47 -16.78 2.98 -8.00
CA MET A 47 -18.25 2.77 -8.03
C MET A 47 -18.72 2.21 -9.37
N GLY A 48 -18.14 2.66 -10.49
CA GLY A 48 -18.34 2.05 -11.80
C GLY A 48 -17.91 0.60 -11.83
N VAL A 49 -16.74 0.28 -11.28
CA VAL A 49 -16.23 -1.11 -11.14
C VAL A 49 -17.18 -1.97 -10.30
N LEU A 50 -17.68 -1.45 -9.16
CA LEU A 50 -18.67 -2.14 -8.34
C LEU A 50 -19.89 -2.53 -9.16
N ASN A 51 -20.46 -1.60 -9.92
CA ASN A 51 -21.63 -1.84 -10.72
C ASN A 51 -21.38 -2.88 -11.83
N VAL A 52 -20.27 -2.77 -12.53
CA VAL A 52 -19.88 -3.70 -13.60
C VAL A 52 -19.72 -5.12 -13.05
N LEU A 53 -18.96 -5.30 -11.97
CA LEU A 53 -18.76 -6.60 -11.34
C LEU A 53 -20.05 -7.17 -10.76
N TYR A 54 -20.88 -6.32 -10.18
CA TYR A 54 -22.18 -6.72 -9.64
C TYR A 54 -23.11 -7.24 -10.75
N HIS A 55 -23.28 -6.48 -11.83
CA HIS A 55 -24.13 -6.91 -12.95
C HIS A 55 -23.60 -8.16 -13.64
N ALA A 56 -22.29 -8.25 -13.89
CA ALA A 56 -21.69 -9.45 -14.48
C ALA A 56 -21.91 -10.69 -13.61
N ARG A 57 -21.73 -10.57 -12.28
CA ARG A 57 -21.96 -11.67 -11.34
C ARG A 57 -23.44 -12.05 -11.25
N MET A 58 -24.34 -11.07 -11.27
CA MET A 58 -25.78 -11.30 -11.27
C MET A 58 -26.23 -12.08 -12.51
N GLN A 59 -25.79 -11.68 -13.70
CA GLN A 59 -26.12 -12.36 -14.95
C GLN A 59 -25.63 -13.81 -14.95
N LEU A 60 -24.39 -14.06 -14.56
CA LEU A 60 -23.87 -15.44 -14.50
C LEU A 60 -24.54 -16.29 -13.43
N TYR A 61 -24.96 -15.69 -12.33
CA TYR A 61 -25.61 -16.42 -11.24
C TYR A 61 -26.93 -17.04 -11.68
N GLY A 62 -27.70 -16.35 -12.53
CA GLY A 62 -28.96 -16.87 -13.11
C GLY A 62 -28.79 -18.15 -13.94
N PHE A 63 -27.56 -18.42 -14.46
CA PHE A 63 -27.24 -19.69 -15.15
C PHE A 63 -26.69 -20.76 -14.20
N LEU A 64 -26.18 -20.38 -13.06
CA LEU A 64 -25.53 -21.29 -12.11
C LEU A 64 -26.48 -21.79 -11.03
N LYS A 65 -27.43 -20.95 -10.61
CA LYS A 65 -28.32 -21.19 -9.46
C LYS A 65 -29.68 -20.51 -9.71
N SER A 66 -30.63 -20.76 -8.82
CA SER A 66 -31.90 -20.02 -8.82
C SER A 66 -31.67 -18.53 -8.59
N PRO A 67 -32.23 -17.66 -9.44
CA PRO A 67 -32.12 -16.21 -9.25
C PRO A 67 -32.63 -15.72 -7.90
N GLU A 68 -33.59 -16.43 -7.32
CA GLU A 68 -34.21 -16.14 -6.01
C GLU A 68 -33.22 -16.22 -4.85
N ASP A 69 -32.15 -17.03 -5.00
CA ASP A 69 -31.09 -17.17 -4.00
C ASP A 69 -30.03 -16.05 -4.06
N PHE A 70 -30.16 -15.12 -5.02
CA PHE A 70 -29.20 -14.04 -5.23
C PHE A 70 -29.43 -12.91 -4.24
N SER A 71 -28.52 -12.77 -3.28
CA SER A 71 -28.55 -11.65 -2.33
C SER A 71 -27.76 -10.46 -2.88
N HIS A 72 -28.47 -9.42 -3.30
CA HIS A 72 -27.90 -8.18 -3.83
C HIS A 72 -26.91 -7.52 -2.85
N ALA A 73 -27.32 -7.32 -1.62
CA ALA A 73 -26.48 -6.71 -0.56
C ALA A 73 -25.23 -7.55 -0.29
N LYS A 74 -25.36 -8.89 -0.20
CA LYS A 74 -24.23 -9.78 0.04
C LYS A 74 -23.20 -9.75 -1.10
N VAL A 75 -23.67 -9.72 -2.35
CA VAL A 75 -22.76 -9.67 -3.50
C VAL A 75 -22.04 -8.33 -3.58
N LYS A 76 -22.74 -7.20 -3.38
CA LYS A 76 -22.10 -5.89 -3.34
C LYS A 76 -21.09 -5.79 -2.20
N ARG A 77 -21.45 -6.29 -1.01
CA ARG A 77 -20.54 -6.35 0.15
C ARG A 77 -19.27 -7.15 -0.17
N ASP A 78 -19.42 -8.33 -0.78
CA ASP A 78 -18.30 -9.18 -1.18
C ASP A 78 -17.37 -8.47 -2.18
N ILE A 79 -17.95 -7.76 -3.19
CA ILE A 79 -17.16 -6.97 -4.15
C ILE A 79 -16.38 -5.86 -3.46
N ILE A 80 -17.02 -5.08 -2.61
CA ILE A 80 -16.38 -3.98 -1.88
C ILE A 80 -15.26 -4.52 -0.98
N GLN A 81 -15.49 -5.64 -0.28
CA GLN A 81 -14.50 -6.22 0.63
C GLN A 81 -13.34 -6.91 -0.08
N ASN A 82 -13.56 -7.49 -1.26
CA ASN A 82 -12.59 -8.40 -1.85
C ASN A 82 -12.00 -7.93 -3.18
N ASN A 83 -12.71 -7.08 -3.92
CA ASN A 83 -12.30 -6.70 -5.27
C ASN A 83 -11.76 -5.28 -5.38
N ILE A 84 -12.21 -4.33 -4.52
CA ILE A 84 -11.96 -2.90 -4.71
C ILE A 84 -10.99 -2.39 -3.66
N PHE A 85 -9.97 -1.65 -4.14
CA PHE A 85 -8.96 -0.98 -3.34
C PHE A 85 -8.73 0.42 -3.92
N GLY A 86 -8.37 1.37 -3.09
CA GLY A 86 -8.07 2.72 -3.56
C GLY A 86 -7.20 3.51 -2.59
N VAL A 87 -6.45 4.43 -3.15
CA VAL A 87 -5.60 5.35 -2.40
C VAL A 87 -5.83 6.76 -2.93
N ASP A 88 -5.88 7.73 -2.05
CA ASP A 88 -5.85 9.15 -2.42
C ASP A 88 -5.04 9.95 -1.42
N ILE A 89 -4.40 11.02 -1.87
CA ILE A 89 -3.63 11.90 -1.00
C ILE A 89 -4.54 12.78 -0.12
N GLU A 90 -5.77 13.01 -0.58
CA GLU A 90 -6.72 13.91 0.07
C GLU A 90 -7.67 13.12 0.97
N GLN A 91 -7.57 13.33 2.29
CA GLN A 91 -8.39 12.63 3.30
C GLN A 91 -9.89 12.83 3.07
N GLY A 92 -10.30 14.06 2.71
CA GLY A 92 -11.71 14.36 2.44
C GLY A 92 -12.28 13.58 1.26
N ALA A 93 -11.47 13.35 0.20
CA ALA A 93 -11.85 12.52 -0.93
C ALA A 93 -12.02 11.05 -0.52
N VAL A 94 -11.08 10.52 0.28
CA VAL A 94 -11.16 9.17 0.86
C VAL A 94 -12.44 8.97 1.67
N ASP A 95 -12.79 9.94 2.53
CA ASP A 95 -13.98 9.85 3.36
C ASP A 95 -15.28 9.88 2.52
N ILE A 96 -15.33 10.70 1.47
CA ILE A 96 -16.45 10.71 0.50
C ILE A 96 -16.53 9.39 -0.25
N ALA A 97 -15.40 8.81 -0.69
CA ALA A 97 -15.39 7.52 -1.35
C ALA A 97 -15.94 6.42 -0.44
N ARG A 98 -15.48 6.34 0.81
CA ARG A 98 -16.00 5.40 1.82
C ARG A 98 -17.50 5.55 2.04
N LEU A 99 -17.98 6.80 2.17
CA LEU A 99 -19.39 7.09 2.34
C LEU A 99 -20.22 6.59 1.15
N ARG A 100 -19.76 6.78 -0.08
CA ARG A 100 -20.44 6.26 -1.29
C ARG A 100 -20.57 4.74 -1.27
N PHE A 101 -19.52 4.02 -0.89
CA PHE A 101 -19.59 2.55 -0.76
C PHE A 101 -20.56 2.11 0.32
N TRP A 102 -20.59 2.78 1.45
CA TRP A 102 -21.57 2.50 2.51
C TRP A 102 -22.99 2.74 2.03
N LEU A 103 -23.26 3.84 1.36
CA LEU A 103 -24.58 4.12 0.81
C LEU A 103 -25.00 3.07 -0.23
N ALA A 104 -24.07 2.60 -1.09
CA ALA A 104 -24.36 1.54 -2.05
C ALA A 104 -24.72 0.20 -1.40
N LEU A 105 -24.29 -0.05 -0.17
CA LEU A 105 -24.68 -1.23 0.61
C LEU A 105 -26.05 -1.06 1.27
N VAL A 106 -26.24 0.07 1.96
CA VAL A 106 -27.46 0.33 2.76
C VAL A 106 -28.73 0.29 1.92
N VAL A 107 -28.66 0.73 0.66
CA VAL A 107 -29.83 0.75 -0.24
C VAL A 107 -30.42 -0.64 -0.48
N ASP A 108 -29.61 -1.70 -0.48
CA ASP A 108 -30.05 -3.07 -0.73
C ASP A 108 -30.23 -3.91 0.54
N GLU A 109 -29.97 -3.34 1.71
CA GLU A 109 -30.10 -4.07 2.99
C GLU A 109 -31.52 -3.93 3.54
N THR A 110 -32.20 -5.06 3.74
CA THR A 110 -33.50 -5.12 4.43
C THR A 110 -33.35 -5.10 5.95
N ILE A 111 -32.23 -5.59 6.46
CA ILE A 111 -31.87 -5.61 7.88
C ILE A 111 -30.50 -4.95 8.01
N PRO A 112 -30.38 -3.90 8.84
CA PRO A 112 -29.09 -3.22 9.04
C PRO A 112 -27.99 -4.20 9.46
N GLN A 113 -26.92 -4.24 8.68
CA GLN A 113 -25.71 -5.02 8.98
C GLN A 113 -24.56 -4.09 9.36
N PRO A 114 -23.64 -4.53 10.22
CA PRO A 114 -22.42 -3.77 10.49
C PRO A 114 -21.71 -3.43 9.18
N LEU A 115 -21.33 -2.17 9.03
CA LEU A 115 -20.63 -1.71 7.83
C LEU A 115 -19.25 -2.41 7.71
N PRO A 116 -18.82 -2.78 6.51
CA PRO A 116 -17.50 -3.37 6.32
C PRO A 116 -16.41 -2.37 6.69
N ASN A 117 -15.27 -2.89 7.12
CA ASN A 117 -14.10 -2.07 7.39
C ASN A 117 -13.50 -1.58 6.06
N LEU A 118 -13.80 -0.33 5.68
CA LEU A 118 -13.29 0.30 4.48
C LEU A 118 -11.95 1.02 4.68
N ASP A 119 -11.51 1.22 5.92
CA ASP A 119 -10.28 1.98 6.21
C ASP A 119 -9.02 1.36 5.62
N TYR A 120 -9.07 0.06 5.34
CA TYR A 120 -7.99 -0.68 4.70
C TYR A 120 -8.18 -0.91 3.20
N LYS A 121 -9.35 -0.58 2.69
CA LYS A 121 -9.67 -0.73 1.25
C LYS A 121 -9.49 0.58 0.52
N ILE A 122 -9.85 1.67 1.20
CA ILE A 122 -9.73 3.02 0.66
C ILE A 122 -8.92 3.81 1.68
N MET A 123 -7.68 4.08 1.33
CA MET A 123 -6.67 4.61 2.25
C MET A 123 -6.20 5.99 1.83
N CYS A 124 -5.79 6.78 2.83
CA CYS A 124 -5.14 8.07 2.57
C CYS A 124 -3.63 7.89 2.50
N GLY A 125 -3.03 8.44 1.44
CA GLY A 125 -1.59 8.44 1.26
C GLY A 125 -1.18 8.89 -0.14
N ASN A 126 0.09 9.23 -0.29
CA ASN A 126 0.65 9.56 -1.60
C ASN A 126 1.12 8.28 -2.30
N SER A 127 0.33 7.81 -3.26
CA SER A 127 0.58 6.58 -4.02
C SER A 127 1.84 6.61 -4.90
N LEU A 128 2.38 7.80 -5.17
CA LEU A 128 3.57 8.02 -6.00
C LEU A 128 4.86 8.13 -5.18
N THR A 129 4.76 8.33 -3.87
CA THR A 129 5.92 8.41 -2.98
C THR A 129 5.95 7.21 -2.05
N TYR A 130 7.11 6.61 -1.92
CA TYR A 130 7.35 5.46 -1.06
C TYR A 130 8.77 5.53 -0.50
N ARG A 131 8.95 5.06 0.73
CA ARG A 131 10.27 4.92 1.39
C ARG A 131 10.95 3.64 0.94
N TYR A 132 10.15 2.58 0.81
CA TYR A 132 10.64 1.25 0.49
C TYR A 132 10.39 0.94 -0.98
N PRO A 133 11.40 0.49 -1.74
CA PRO A 133 11.21 0.00 -3.11
C PRO A 133 10.12 -1.07 -3.21
N MET A 134 9.44 -1.15 -4.34
CA MET A 134 8.36 -2.12 -4.57
C MET A 134 8.82 -3.58 -4.50
N ASP A 135 10.11 -3.85 -4.72
CA ASP A 135 10.76 -5.15 -4.69
C ASP A 135 11.37 -5.51 -3.33
N ILE A 136 11.25 -4.62 -2.32
CA ILE A 136 11.77 -4.89 -0.99
C ILE A 136 11.18 -6.17 -0.41
N GLN A 137 12.03 -6.97 0.21
CA GLN A 137 11.57 -8.10 1.01
C GLN A 137 11.19 -7.61 2.40
N ILE A 138 9.96 -7.90 2.82
CA ILE A 138 9.46 -7.49 4.14
C ILE A 138 10.32 -8.14 5.25
N ASP A 139 10.84 -9.35 5.02
CA ASP A 139 11.72 -10.03 5.95
C ASP A 139 12.95 -9.21 6.33
N ASP A 140 13.59 -8.55 5.35
CA ASP A 140 14.76 -7.70 5.60
C ASP A 140 14.43 -6.53 6.52
N VAL A 141 13.24 -5.95 6.36
CA VAL A 141 12.75 -4.86 7.21
C VAL A 141 12.40 -5.36 8.61
N LEU A 142 11.81 -6.55 8.71
CA LEU A 142 11.48 -7.16 9.99
C LEU A 142 12.74 -7.54 10.78
N VAL A 143 13.83 -7.95 10.13
CA VAL A 143 15.13 -8.15 10.80
C VAL A 143 15.59 -6.86 11.47
N GLU A 144 15.53 -5.72 10.77
CA GLU A 144 15.92 -4.42 11.34
C GLU A 144 14.96 -3.96 12.45
N TYR A 145 13.65 -4.19 12.27
CA TYR A 145 12.65 -3.94 13.31
C TYR A 145 12.92 -4.75 14.57
N ASN A 146 13.16 -6.05 14.42
CA ASN A 146 13.37 -6.99 15.53
C ASN A 146 14.64 -6.67 16.35
N GLN A 147 15.65 -6.05 15.74
CA GLN A 147 16.84 -5.58 16.46
C GLN A 147 16.57 -4.39 17.42
N ASN A 148 15.46 -3.66 17.19
CA ASN A 148 15.12 -2.45 17.93
C ASN A 148 13.96 -2.64 18.92
N VAL A 149 13.45 -3.85 19.08
CA VAL A 149 12.34 -4.17 19.98
C VAL A 149 12.70 -5.31 20.92
N SER A 150 11.95 -5.45 22.03
CA SER A 150 12.10 -6.56 22.96
C SER A 150 11.67 -7.90 22.32
N GLU A 151 12.18 -9.03 22.83
CA GLU A 151 11.88 -10.38 22.32
C GLU A 151 10.37 -10.64 22.17
N ASN A 152 9.57 -10.16 23.12
CA ASN A 152 8.10 -10.33 23.10
C ASN A 152 7.39 -9.51 21.99
N GLN A 153 8.09 -8.60 21.33
CA GLN A 153 7.57 -7.72 20.27
C GLN A 153 8.14 -8.07 18.89
N GLN A 154 8.97 -9.10 18.81
CA GLN A 154 9.55 -9.52 17.55
C GLN A 154 8.48 -10.14 16.62
N LEU A 155 8.62 -9.89 15.34
CA LEU A 155 7.69 -10.30 14.29
C LEU A 155 8.38 -11.20 13.27
N SER A 156 7.77 -12.35 12.99
CA SER A 156 8.05 -13.11 11.77
C SER A 156 7.19 -12.60 10.61
N LEU A 157 7.56 -12.92 9.37
CA LEU A 157 6.76 -12.57 8.20
C LEU A 157 5.33 -13.13 8.29
N GLU A 158 5.18 -14.38 8.75
CA GLU A 158 3.86 -15.00 8.90
C GLU A 158 3.01 -14.29 9.94
N LEU A 159 3.62 -13.92 11.07
CA LEU A 159 2.94 -13.17 12.12
C LEU A 159 2.54 -11.78 11.62
N TYR A 160 3.44 -11.09 10.88
CA TYR A 160 3.14 -9.80 10.28
C TYR A 160 1.96 -9.90 9.29
N LYS A 161 1.98 -10.86 8.36
CA LYS A 161 0.88 -11.09 7.41
C LYS A 161 -0.43 -11.43 8.11
N SER A 162 -0.38 -12.28 9.13
CA SER A 162 -1.55 -12.61 9.95
C SER A 162 -2.12 -11.38 10.66
N MET A 163 -1.24 -10.53 11.17
CA MET A 163 -1.63 -9.27 11.83
C MET A 163 -2.26 -8.28 10.85
N VAL A 164 -1.68 -8.09 9.67
CA VAL A 164 -2.26 -7.25 8.61
C VAL A 164 -3.63 -7.82 8.19
N TYR A 165 -3.74 -9.13 8.00
CA TYR A 165 -5.04 -9.77 7.71
C TYR A 165 -6.07 -9.54 8.81
N LYS A 166 -5.69 -9.67 10.08
CA LYS A 166 -6.59 -9.38 11.22
C LYS A 166 -6.98 -7.91 11.27
N TYR A 167 -6.05 -7.00 11.03
CA TYR A 167 -6.31 -5.56 10.94
C TYR A 167 -7.35 -5.24 9.87
N THR A 168 -7.26 -5.89 8.71
CA THR A 168 -8.18 -5.67 7.58
C THR A 168 -9.60 -6.17 7.85
N ASN A 169 -9.74 -7.22 8.68
CA ASN A 169 -11.00 -7.94 8.86
C ASN A 169 -11.65 -7.72 10.23
N THR A 170 -10.98 -7.02 11.16
CA THR A 170 -11.57 -6.76 12.49
C THR A 170 -12.49 -5.54 12.46
N SER A 171 -13.61 -5.64 13.20
CA SER A 171 -14.49 -4.52 13.51
C SER A 171 -14.19 -3.92 14.91
N ASP A 172 -13.32 -4.55 15.70
CA ASP A 172 -12.93 -4.08 17.03
C ASP A 172 -11.94 -2.90 16.90
N HIS A 173 -12.40 -1.71 17.31
CA HIS A 173 -11.63 -0.48 17.23
C HIS A 173 -10.33 -0.50 18.03
N THR A 174 -10.33 -1.15 19.21
CA THR A 174 -9.16 -1.21 20.09
C THR A 174 -8.06 -2.06 19.47
N ARG A 175 -8.41 -3.28 19.06
CA ARG A 175 -7.46 -4.18 18.37
C ARG A 175 -6.97 -3.61 17.06
N LYS A 176 -7.84 -2.90 16.35
CA LYS A 176 -7.48 -2.21 15.11
C LYS A 176 -6.42 -1.14 15.34
N ALA A 177 -6.56 -0.34 16.40
CA ALA A 177 -5.57 0.68 16.75
C ALA A 177 -4.21 0.06 17.13
N GLU A 178 -4.21 -1.06 17.86
CA GLU A 178 -3.00 -1.79 18.21
C GLU A 178 -2.26 -2.31 16.97
N PHE A 179 -2.96 -3.00 16.07
CA PHE A 179 -2.36 -3.52 14.84
C PHE A 179 -1.81 -2.40 13.96
N LYS A 180 -2.55 -1.29 13.81
CA LYS A 180 -2.10 -0.11 13.07
C LYS A 180 -0.82 0.45 13.66
N ALA A 181 -0.75 0.59 14.97
CA ALA A 181 0.44 1.12 15.66
C ALA A 181 1.69 0.25 15.40
N ILE A 182 1.54 -1.08 15.36
CA ILE A 182 2.64 -1.99 15.06
C ILE A 182 3.08 -1.85 13.60
N ILE A 183 2.14 -1.83 12.65
CA ILE A 183 2.42 -1.64 11.22
C ILE A 183 3.18 -0.31 11.00
N GLU A 184 2.73 0.77 11.63
CA GLU A 184 3.41 2.06 11.54
C GLU A 184 4.82 2.03 12.16
N LYS A 185 5.03 1.33 13.28
CA LYS A 185 6.38 1.14 13.85
C LYS A 185 7.30 0.40 12.90
N VAL A 186 6.81 -0.66 12.23
CA VAL A 186 7.61 -1.38 11.21
C VAL A 186 7.97 -0.45 10.05
N LYS A 187 7.04 0.37 9.57
CA LYS A 187 7.33 1.36 8.51
C LYS A 187 8.33 2.44 8.95
N GLN A 188 8.35 2.79 10.24
CA GLN A 188 9.28 3.79 10.79
C GLN A 188 10.71 3.27 10.95
N THR A 189 10.99 1.97 10.78
CA THR A 189 12.35 1.44 10.78
C THR A 189 13.15 1.82 9.54
N PHE A 190 12.53 2.52 8.60
CA PHE A 190 13.20 2.97 7.38
C PHE A 190 14.43 3.82 7.69
N LYS A 191 15.56 3.36 7.16
CA LYS A 191 16.81 4.14 7.11
C LYS A 191 17.23 4.27 5.66
N TYR A 192 17.47 5.49 5.23
CA TYR A 192 17.97 5.73 3.89
C TYR A 192 19.35 5.09 3.71
N LYS A 193 19.43 4.06 2.87
CA LYS A 193 20.72 3.44 2.52
C LYS A 193 21.38 4.25 1.41
N LEU A 194 22.56 4.81 1.73
CA LEU A 194 23.39 5.48 0.73
C LEU A 194 23.77 4.50 -0.39
N THR A 195 23.75 4.97 -1.61
CA THR A 195 24.21 4.17 -2.76
C THR A 195 25.69 3.83 -2.64
N ASP A 196 26.14 2.73 -3.25
CA ASP A 196 27.55 2.34 -3.25
C ASP A 196 28.48 3.47 -3.74
N ARG A 197 28.01 4.27 -4.70
CA ARG A 197 28.73 5.46 -5.18
C ARG A 197 28.88 6.53 -4.10
N GLU A 198 27.81 6.78 -3.33
CA GLU A 198 27.84 7.76 -2.22
C GLU A 198 28.72 7.25 -1.09
N LEU A 199 28.64 5.98 -0.74
CA LEU A 199 29.50 5.33 0.27
C LEU A 199 30.99 5.41 -0.13
N LEU A 200 31.32 5.08 -1.38
CA LEU A 200 32.68 5.20 -1.89
C LEU A 200 33.17 6.67 -1.87
N LYS A 201 32.29 7.61 -2.21
CA LYS A 201 32.60 9.03 -2.20
C LYS A 201 32.86 9.54 -0.78
N ILE A 202 32.03 9.14 0.20
CA ILE A 202 32.24 9.44 1.62
C ILE A 202 33.57 8.87 2.11
N LYS A 203 33.87 7.60 1.78
CA LYS A 203 35.14 6.96 2.17
C LYS A 203 36.35 7.70 1.59
N ARG A 204 36.31 8.13 0.32
CA ARG A 204 37.36 8.92 -0.29
C ARG A 204 37.52 10.30 0.36
N LEU A 205 36.42 11.01 0.61
CA LEU A 205 36.45 12.33 1.24
C LEU A 205 36.96 12.24 2.66
N LYS A 206 36.56 11.25 3.45
CA LYS A 206 37.08 11.03 4.81
C LYS A 206 38.58 10.73 4.80
N LYS A 207 39.06 9.88 3.86
CA LYS A 207 40.49 9.61 3.72
C LYS A 207 41.27 10.87 3.38
N GLN A 208 40.81 11.66 2.40
CA GLN A 208 41.47 12.92 2.05
C GLN A 208 41.47 13.95 3.19
N LEU A 209 40.42 13.96 4.02
CA LEU A 209 40.39 14.85 5.21
C LEU A 209 41.33 14.36 6.29
N ALA A 210 41.47 13.03 6.49
CA ALA A 210 42.42 12.48 7.46
C ALA A 210 43.88 12.82 7.15
N ASP A 211 44.22 12.96 5.86
CA ASP A 211 45.57 13.38 5.45
C ASP A 211 45.91 14.82 5.95
N TYR A 212 44.88 15.64 6.20
CA TYR A 212 45.03 17.01 6.74
C TYR A 212 44.81 17.10 8.26
N ASP A 213 44.22 16.09 8.89
CA ASP A 213 44.00 16.03 10.35
C ASP A 213 45.17 15.36 11.11
N SER A 214 46.20 14.84 10.38
CA SER A 214 47.41 14.33 11.00
C SER A 214 48.17 15.46 11.69
N PRO A 215 48.81 15.23 12.87
CA PRO A 215 49.55 16.26 13.58
C PRO A 215 50.73 16.74 12.70
N MET A 216 50.50 17.82 11.98
CA MET A 216 51.54 18.47 11.17
C MET A 216 52.41 19.37 12.06
N LEU A 217 53.72 19.30 11.84
CA LEU A 217 54.70 20.19 12.45
C LEU A 217 54.54 21.67 12.04
N PHE A 218 53.73 21.95 11.02
CA PHE A 218 53.50 23.29 10.47
C PHE A 218 52.02 23.55 10.24
N GLU A 219 51.62 24.82 10.36
CA GLU A 219 50.25 25.24 10.05
C GLU A 219 49.94 25.06 8.53
N LEU A 220 48.72 24.64 8.26
CA LEU A 220 48.18 24.51 6.89
C LEU A 220 48.28 25.86 6.13
N SER A 221 48.78 25.83 4.93
CA SER A 221 48.79 26.98 4.03
C SER A 221 47.36 27.46 3.69
N LYS A 222 47.22 28.69 3.21
CA LYS A 222 45.90 29.23 2.78
C LYS A 222 45.24 28.36 1.74
N ALA A 223 45.98 27.78 0.79
CA ALA A 223 45.49 26.91 -0.24
C ALA A 223 44.96 25.58 0.33
N GLU A 224 45.64 24.99 1.30
CA GLU A 224 45.25 23.77 1.99
C GLU A 224 44.01 23.99 2.87
N LYS A 225 43.95 25.09 3.61
CA LYS A 225 42.76 25.49 4.39
C LYS A 225 41.51 25.59 3.45
N GLN A 226 41.67 26.13 2.24
CA GLN A 226 40.60 26.22 1.26
C GLN A 226 40.20 24.85 0.73
N LYS A 227 41.13 23.94 0.44
CA LYS A 227 40.84 22.55 0.01
C LYS A 227 40.07 21.80 1.10
N VAL A 228 40.51 21.86 2.37
CA VAL A 228 39.83 21.25 3.51
C VAL A 228 38.38 21.76 3.61
N LYS A 229 38.18 23.07 3.46
CA LYS A 229 36.85 23.68 3.47
C LYS A 229 35.94 23.12 2.37
N VAL A 230 36.46 22.94 1.16
CA VAL A 230 35.70 22.35 0.01
C VAL A 230 35.36 20.89 0.28
N LEU A 231 36.31 20.07 0.77
CA LEU A 231 36.11 18.68 1.11
C LEU A 231 35.08 18.50 2.22
N LYS A 232 35.15 19.28 3.29
CA LYS A 232 34.16 19.30 4.36
C LYS A 232 32.77 19.69 3.84
N LYS A 233 32.68 20.69 2.95
CA LYS A 233 31.41 21.08 2.33
C LYS A 233 30.81 19.95 1.51
N GLN A 234 31.61 19.24 0.70
CA GLN A 234 31.14 18.11 -0.09
C GLN A 234 30.65 16.95 0.78
N LEU A 235 31.40 16.60 1.83
CA LEU A 235 31.00 15.57 2.79
C LEU A 235 29.67 15.93 3.49
N ASN A 236 29.60 17.16 4.01
CA ASN A 236 28.39 17.65 4.69
C ASN A 236 27.17 17.69 3.75
N THR A 237 27.36 17.99 2.45
CA THR A 237 26.27 17.97 1.49
C THR A 237 25.69 16.57 1.33
N ILE A 238 26.52 15.51 1.31
CA ILE A 238 26.04 14.12 1.18
C ILE A 238 25.35 13.69 2.49
N LEU A 239 25.94 13.96 3.63
CA LEU A 239 25.38 13.62 4.94
C LEU A 239 24.06 14.36 5.20
N LYS A 240 24.01 15.66 4.85
CA LYS A 240 22.81 16.46 4.95
C LYS A 240 21.70 15.91 4.04
N LYS A 241 22.03 15.52 2.81
CA LYS A 241 21.07 14.87 1.89
C LYS A 241 20.48 13.60 2.52
N GLN A 242 21.30 12.76 3.17
CA GLN A 242 20.83 11.58 3.89
C GLN A 242 19.83 11.94 4.99
N THR A 243 20.22 12.88 5.87
CA THR A 243 19.36 13.35 6.96
C THR A 243 18.09 14.03 6.45
N ASP A 244 18.20 14.83 5.38
CA ASP A 244 17.05 15.48 4.75
C ASP A 244 16.07 14.46 4.15
N ILE A 245 16.57 13.36 3.58
CA ILE A 245 15.73 12.27 3.07
C ILE A 245 15.07 11.51 4.23
N GLU A 246 15.82 11.14 5.27
CA GLU A 246 15.30 10.43 6.44
C GLU A 246 14.24 11.25 7.19
N ASN A 247 14.40 12.56 7.27
CA ASN A 247 13.47 13.50 7.93
C ASN A 247 12.55 14.22 6.94
N SER A 248 12.50 13.80 5.68
CA SER A 248 11.84 14.57 4.64
C SER A 248 10.33 14.52 4.74
N LYS A 249 9.70 15.69 4.69
CA LYS A 249 8.25 15.86 4.51
C LYS A 249 7.70 15.16 3.24
N ILE A 250 8.58 14.84 2.27
CA ILE A 250 8.19 14.10 1.05
C ILE A 250 7.59 12.75 1.41
N TYR A 251 8.07 12.12 2.49
CA TYR A 251 7.59 10.81 2.94
C TYR A 251 6.54 10.88 4.07
N GLU A 252 6.11 12.08 4.47
CA GLU A 252 5.13 12.24 5.56
C GLU A 252 3.82 11.51 5.26
N ASN A 253 3.39 11.54 3.99
CA ASN A 253 2.19 10.88 3.49
C ASN A 253 2.50 9.75 2.50
N ALA A 254 3.72 9.19 2.51
CA ALA A 254 4.10 8.12 1.60
C ALA A 254 3.24 6.87 1.81
N PHE A 255 2.80 6.28 0.71
CA PHE A 255 2.02 5.05 0.75
C PHE A 255 2.93 3.84 0.52
N GLU A 256 3.06 2.99 1.52
CA GLU A 256 3.99 1.87 1.51
C GLU A 256 3.31 0.59 0.99
N TRP A 257 3.19 0.49 -0.33
CA TRP A 257 2.45 -0.56 -1.05
C TRP A 257 2.71 -1.98 -0.52
N ARG A 258 3.98 -2.34 -0.27
CA ARG A 258 4.35 -3.68 0.20
C ARG A 258 3.91 -3.97 1.64
N PHE A 259 3.76 -2.94 2.46
CA PHE A 259 3.34 -3.08 3.85
C PHE A 259 1.83 -3.04 4.01
N GLU A 260 1.16 -2.31 3.14
CA GLU A 260 -0.31 -2.22 3.13
C GLU A 260 -0.94 -3.43 2.43
N PHE A 261 -0.25 -4.03 1.44
CA PHE A 261 -0.69 -5.20 0.68
C PHE A 261 0.42 -6.25 0.65
N PRO A 262 0.77 -6.88 1.77
CA PRO A 262 1.88 -7.82 1.91
C PRO A 262 1.67 -9.17 1.20
#